data_bcf12182a07e3324f6e63ec213a719a5
#
_entry.id   bcf12182a07e3324f6e63ec213a719a5
#
_cell.length_a   1.000
_cell.length_b   1.000
_cell.length_c   1.000
_cell.angle_alpha   90.00
_cell.angle_beta   90.00
_cell.angle_gamma   90.00
#
_symmetry.space_group_name_H-M   'P 1'
#
loop_
_entity.id
_entity.type
_entity.pdbx_description
1 polymer ?
#
loop_
_entity_poly.entity_id
_entity_poly.type
_entity_poly.pdbx_seq_one_letter_code
_entity_poly.pdbx_strand_id
1 'polypeptide(L)'
;MLVRLLADGLKRRGRRVLVVDSDESNTGLYRMLGFDKPPEPLIGLLGGKKKLEDMLEAAIRAGTPEMQVDLIRQELQLTDIPSQYMLEKDGIRLINIGKILMALEGCACPMGIVSRSFLKRLHLEPDEVAVVDMEAGVEHFGRGVETSIDCVLVVVEPSLDSLEVAEKIHELAGQIDIADVWAVLNKITSKDIARRLTEELDRRGIRAIGEIHQDAEIFESSLEGRPIASGVASYDIDKFLDFLFP
;
A
#
# COMPACT_ATOMS: atom_id res chain seq x y z
N MET A 1 7.93 -2.16 5.82
CA MET A 1 7.87 -2.74 7.18
C MET A 1 6.43 -3.00 7.63
N LEU A 2 5.58 -2.00 7.81
CA LEU A 2 4.19 -2.17 8.28
C LEU A 2 3.41 -3.21 7.46
N VAL A 3 3.52 -3.17 6.13
CA VAL A 3 2.87 -4.12 5.22
C VAL A 3 3.20 -5.58 5.57
N ARG A 4 4.45 -5.90 5.87
CA ARG A 4 4.85 -7.26 6.30
C ARG A 4 4.17 -7.65 7.61
N LEU A 5 4.22 -6.77 8.60
CA LEU A 5 3.62 -7.03 9.92
C LEU A 5 2.10 -7.20 9.81
N LEU A 6 1.43 -6.38 8.99
CA LEU A 6 0.00 -6.52 8.68
C LEU A 6 -0.31 -7.86 8.02
N ALA A 7 0.45 -8.23 6.98
CA ALA A 7 0.24 -9.47 6.27
C ALA A 7 0.36 -10.69 7.20
N ASP A 8 1.38 -10.71 8.07
CA ASP A 8 1.56 -11.78 9.05
C ASP A 8 0.44 -11.79 10.11
N GLY A 9 0.02 -10.62 10.60
CA GLY A 9 -1.08 -10.50 11.57
C GLY A 9 -2.42 -10.97 11.02
N LEU A 10 -2.76 -10.58 9.79
CA LEU A 10 -3.97 -11.00 9.08
C LEU A 10 -3.95 -12.52 8.81
N LYS A 11 -2.81 -13.06 8.38
CA LYS A 11 -2.63 -14.50 8.19
C LYS A 11 -2.85 -15.29 9.50
N ARG A 12 -2.32 -14.81 10.63
CA ARG A 12 -2.59 -15.44 11.95
C ARG A 12 -4.07 -15.47 12.31
N ARG A 13 -4.86 -14.52 11.78
CA ARG A 13 -6.33 -14.46 11.92
C ARG A 13 -7.08 -15.29 10.87
N GLY A 14 -6.39 -16.12 10.10
CA GLY A 14 -6.97 -16.99 9.08
C GLY A 14 -7.39 -16.28 7.80
N ARG A 15 -6.93 -15.02 7.57
CA ARG A 15 -7.19 -14.30 6.33
C ARG A 15 -6.21 -14.72 5.24
N ARG A 16 -6.68 -14.80 4.01
CA ARG A 16 -5.84 -14.90 2.81
C ARG A 16 -5.41 -13.49 2.39
N VAL A 17 -4.11 -13.25 2.38
CA VAL A 17 -3.58 -11.90 2.20
C VAL A 17 -3.01 -11.72 0.81
N LEU A 18 -3.49 -10.70 0.11
CA LEU A 18 -2.86 -10.15 -1.07
C LEU A 18 -2.09 -8.88 -0.70
N VAL A 19 -0.81 -8.83 -1.00
CA VAL A 19 -0.02 -7.60 -0.96
C VAL A 19 0.10 -7.06 -2.38
N VAL A 20 -0.31 -5.81 -2.57
CA VAL A 20 -0.15 -5.08 -3.84
C VAL A 20 0.94 -4.04 -3.66
N ASP A 21 2.07 -4.25 -4.29
CA ASP A 21 3.21 -3.32 -4.31
C ASP A 21 2.97 -2.23 -5.36
N SER A 22 2.43 -1.11 -4.92
CA SER A 22 2.11 0.06 -5.75
C SER A 22 3.09 1.24 -5.55
N ASP A 23 4.11 1.08 -4.70
CA ASP A 23 5.20 2.03 -4.55
C ASP A 23 6.20 1.85 -5.69
N GLU A 24 6.23 2.76 -6.65
CA GLU A 24 7.10 2.70 -7.82
C GLU A 24 8.59 2.94 -7.51
N SER A 25 8.92 3.45 -6.33
CA SER A 25 10.29 3.79 -5.90
C SER A 25 10.97 2.68 -5.11
N ASN A 26 10.24 1.95 -4.28
CA ASN A 26 10.76 0.92 -3.40
C ASN A 26 10.87 -0.44 -4.10
N THR A 27 12.09 -0.96 -4.23
CA THR A 27 12.37 -2.26 -4.88
C THR A 27 12.55 -3.41 -3.88
N GLY A 28 12.34 -3.19 -2.58
CA GLY A 28 12.71 -4.14 -1.52
C GLY A 28 11.55 -4.94 -0.89
N LEU A 29 10.30 -4.59 -1.15
CA LEU A 29 9.15 -5.17 -0.47
C LEU A 29 9.10 -6.71 -0.57
N TYR A 30 9.35 -7.26 -1.76
CA TYR A 30 9.32 -8.71 -1.96
C TYR A 30 10.29 -9.46 -1.03
N ARG A 31 11.50 -8.92 -0.78
CA ARG A 31 12.49 -9.52 0.14
C ARG A 31 11.98 -9.49 1.58
N MET A 32 11.41 -8.35 1.99
CA MET A 32 10.82 -8.21 3.33
C MET A 32 9.66 -9.19 3.55
N LEU A 33 8.93 -9.53 2.49
CA LEU A 33 7.88 -10.56 2.50
C LEU A 33 8.43 -11.99 2.43
N GLY A 34 9.74 -12.16 2.21
CA GLY A 34 10.40 -13.47 2.15
C GLY A 34 10.43 -14.11 0.78
N PHE A 35 10.12 -13.38 -0.30
CA PHE A 35 10.26 -13.90 -1.66
C PHE A 35 11.69 -13.75 -2.17
N ASP A 36 12.17 -14.70 -2.96
CA ASP A 36 13.53 -14.70 -3.51
C ASP A 36 13.68 -13.73 -4.70
N LYS A 37 12.57 -13.46 -5.40
CA LYS A 37 12.49 -12.52 -6.52
C LYS A 37 11.13 -11.82 -6.53
N PRO A 38 11.02 -10.63 -7.14
CA PRO A 38 9.71 -10.00 -7.32
C PRO A 38 8.89 -10.76 -8.37
N PRO A 39 7.55 -10.66 -8.35
CA PRO A 39 6.72 -11.05 -9.49
C PRO A 39 7.00 -10.16 -10.70
N GLU A 40 6.64 -10.61 -11.89
CA GLU A 40 6.64 -9.74 -13.07
C GLU A 40 5.68 -8.56 -12.84
N PRO A 41 6.06 -7.35 -13.26
CA PRO A 41 5.21 -6.18 -13.09
C PRO A 41 3.87 -6.33 -13.83
N LEU A 42 2.76 -6.04 -13.15
CA LEU A 42 1.40 -6.14 -13.70
C LEU A 42 1.21 -5.28 -14.97
N ILE A 43 1.96 -4.19 -15.07
CA ILE A 43 2.03 -3.38 -16.30
C ILE A 43 2.41 -4.22 -17.54
N GLY A 44 3.16 -5.31 -17.36
CA GLY A 44 3.51 -6.25 -18.41
C GLY A 44 2.32 -7.01 -18.98
N LEU A 45 1.32 -7.32 -18.16
CA LEU A 45 0.06 -7.95 -18.59
C LEU A 45 -0.69 -7.10 -19.62
N LEU A 46 -0.56 -5.78 -19.53
CA LEU A 46 -1.19 -4.81 -20.43
C LEU A 46 -0.29 -4.43 -21.63
N GLY A 47 0.85 -5.08 -21.75
CA GLY A 47 1.79 -4.92 -22.88
C GLY A 47 2.94 -3.96 -22.60
N GLY A 48 3.17 -3.61 -21.34
CA GLY A 48 4.29 -2.78 -20.88
C GLY A 48 4.03 -1.28 -20.98
N LYS A 49 4.95 -0.51 -20.39
CA LYS A 49 4.81 0.94 -20.18
C LYS A 49 4.52 1.71 -21.48
N LYS A 50 5.31 1.44 -22.54
CA LYS A 50 5.15 2.16 -23.81
C LYS A 50 3.76 1.96 -24.41
N LYS A 51 3.24 0.74 -24.40
CA LYS A 51 1.89 0.48 -24.94
C LYS A 51 0.82 1.18 -24.10
N LEU A 52 1.01 1.25 -22.79
CA LEU A 52 0.09 1.98 -21.91
C LEU A 52 0.13 3.49 -22.15
N GLU A 53 1.32 4.06 -22.36
CA GLU A 53 1.48 5.46 -22.73
C GLU A 53 0.76 5.76 -24.05
N ASP A 54 0.95 4.92 -25.08
CA ASP A 54 0.25 5.05 -26.37
C ASP A 54 -1.28 4.96 -26.20
N MET A 55 -1.78 4.05 -25.37
CA MET A 55 -3.22 3.89 -25.09
C MET A 55 -3.76 5.11 -24.33
N LEU A 56 -3.02 5.62 -23.35
CA LEU A 56 -3.40 6.80 -22.57
C LEU A 56 -3.47 8.05 -23.45
N GLU A 57 -2.44 8.29 -24.27
CA GLU A 57 -2.43 9.39 -25.23
C GLU A 57 -3.60 9.31 -26.20
N ALA A 58 -3.92 8.11 -26.71
CA ALA A 58 -5.06 7.93 -27.61
C ALA A 58 -6.40 8.25 -26.92
N ALA A 59 -6.57 7.84 -25.65
CA ALA A 59 -7.76 8.12 -24.88
C ALA A 59 -7.93 9.64 -24.61
N ILE A 60 -6.84 10.31 -24.22
CA ILE A 60 -6.83 11.76 -23.99
C ILE A 60 -7.14 12.52 -25.29
N ARG A 61 -6.54 12.14 -26.42
CA ARG A 61 -6.85 12.73 -27.74
C ARG A 61 -8.31 12.53 -28.16
N ALA A 62 -8.92 11.44 -27.72
CA ALA A 62 -10.35 11.18 -27.92
C ALA A 62 -11.26 11.94 -26.95
N GLY A 63 -10.70 12.76 -26.06
CA GLY A 63 -11.45 13.59 -25.09
C GLY A 63 -11.81 12.87 -23.80
N THR A 64 -11.25 11.69 -23.52
CA THR A 64 -11.43 11.00 -22.25
C THR A 64 -10.49 11.61 -21.20
N PRO A 65 -11.00 12.15 -20.07
CA PRO A 65 -10.14 12.60 -18.99
C PRO A 65 -9.27 11.46 -18.46
N GLU A 66 -8.01 11.74 -18.13
CA GLU A 66 -7.06 10.73 -17.63
C GLU A 66 -7.62 9.92 -16.45
N MET A 67 -8.30 10.58 -15.52
CA MET A 67 -8.96 9.95 -14.36
C MET A 67 -10.10 8.99 -14.73
N GLN A 68 -10.62 9.03 -15.96
CA GLN A 68 -11.67 8.15 -16.45
C GLN A 68 -11.14 7.01 -17.33
N VAL A 69 -9.84 6.99 -17.61
CA VAL A 69 -9.23 5.90 -18.38
C VAL A 69 -9.22 4.64 -17.53
N ASP A 70 -9.93 3.61 -18.00
CA ASP A 70 -10.00 2.29 -17.38
C ASP A 70 -9.30 1.27 -18.30
N LEU A 71 -8.16 0.77 -17.83
CA LEU A 71 -7.31 -0.14 -18.62
C LEU A 71 -7.72 -1.60 -18.45
N ILE A 72 -8.39 -1.93 -17.35
CA ILE A 72 -8.88 -3.28 -17.04
C ILE A 72 -10.41 -3.22 -17.01
N ARG A 73 -11.03 -3.81 -18.02
CA ARG A 73 -12.49 -3.70 -18.22
C ARG A 73 -13.29 -4.83 -17.58
N GLN A 74 -12.67 -5.97 -17.33
CA GLN A 74 -13.31 -7.14 -16.73
C GLN A 74 -13.03 -7.18 -15.23
N GLU A 75 -13.97 -7.69 -14.46
CA GLU A 75 -13.72 -8.04 -13.06
C GLU A 75 -12.68 -9.15 -12.98
N LEU A 76 -11.81 -9.06 -11.98
CA LEU A 76 -10.70 -9.98 -11.77
C LEU A 76 -10.84 -10.63 -10.40
N GLN A 77 -10.83 -11.95 -10.39
CA GLN A 77 -10.55 -12.72 -9.18
C GLN A 77 -9.05 -13.01 -9.09
N LEU A 78 -8.54 -13.33 -7.91
CA LEU A 78 -7.12 -13.67 -7.75
C LEU A 78 -6.72 -14.88 -8.60
N THR A 79 -7.65 -15.79 -8.87
CA THR A 79 -7.45 -16.97 -9.74
C THR A 79 -7.26 -16.63 -11.20
N ASP A 80 -7.69 -15.45 -11.65
CA ASP A 80 -7.57 -15.03 -13.06
C ASP A 80 -6.19 -14.43 -13.37
N ILE A 81 -5.39 -14.17 -12.33
CA ILE A 81 -4.08 -13.54 -12.47
C ILE A 81 -3.03 -14.61 -12.79
N PRO A 82 -2.32 -14.52 -13.93
CA PRO A 82 -1.29 -15.50 -14.26
C PRO A 82 -0.17 -15.54 -13.22
N SER A 83 0.33 -16.74 -12.91
CA SER A 83 1.29 -16.99 -11.83
C SER A 83 2.61 -16.21 -11.92
N GLN A 84 2.98 -15.72 -13.09
CA GLN A 84 4.15 -14.87 -13.24
C GLN A 84 3.96 -13.46 -12.65
N TYR A 85 2.71 -12.96 -12.60
CA TYR A 85 2.37 -11.64 -12.08
C TYR A 85 1.94 -11.68 -10.61
N MET A 86 1.62 -12.86 -10.08
CA MET A 86 1.25 -13.05 -8.67
C MET A 86 2.02 -14.23 -8.10
N LEU A 87 2.95 -13.94 -7.19
CA LEU A 87 3.66 -14.99 -6.44
C LEU A 87 2.92 -15.30 -5.15
N GLU A 88 3.01 -16.55 -4.71
CA GLU A 88 2.46 -16.98 -3.42
C GLU A 88 3.53 -17.70 -2.61
N LYS A 89 3.67 -17.31 -1.34
CA LYS A 89 4.55 -17.95 -0.37
C LYS A 89 3.98 -17.82 1.04
N ASP A 90 3.93 -18.92 1.78
CA ASP A 90 3.47 -18.96 3.17
C ASP A 90 2.08 -18.33 3.41
N GLY A 91 1.16 -18.42 2.44
CA GLY A 91 -0.19 -17.87 2.51
C GLY A 91 -0.27 -16.36 2.29
N ILE A 92 0.82 -15.74 1.82
CA ILE A 92 0.85 -14.35 1.35
C ILE A 92 1.02 -14.36 -0.16
N ARG A 93 0.16 -13.63 -0.86
CA ARG A 93 0.27 -13.37 -2.29
C ARG A 93 0.85 -11.99 -2.50
N LEU A 94 1.68 -11.85 -3.53
CA LEU A 94 2.33 -10.59 -3.88
C LEU A 94 2.13 -10.27 -5.36
N ILE A 95 1.65 -9.07 -5.63
CA ILE A 95 1.59 -8.45 -6.96
C ILE A 95 2.45 -7.19 -6.92
N ASN A 96 3.18 -6.93 -8.01
CA ASN A 96 3.91 -5.68 -8.24
C ASN A 96 3.25 -4.94 -9.42
N ILE A 97 2.83 -3.71 -9.22
CA ILE A 97 2.23 -2.89 -10.29
C ILE A 97 3.28 -2.53 -11.34
N GLY A 98 4.43 -2.04 -10.91
CA GLY A 98 5.56 -1.62 -11.73
C GLY A 98 6.55 -0.79 -10.93
N LYS A 99 7.75 -0.60 -11.47
CA LYS A 99 8.83 0.16 -10.83
C LYS A 99 9.49 1.10 -11.83
N ILE A 100 10.00 2.22 -11.32
CA ILE A 100 10.93 3.09 -12.06
C ILE A 100 12.33 2.54 -11.86
N LEU A 101 12.92 2.00 -12.92
CA LEU A 101 14.22 1.31 -12.84
C LEU A 101 15.33 2.08 -13.52
N MET A 102 15.02 3.05 -14.40
CA MET A 102 16.02 3.77 -15.19
C MET A 102 15.78 5.27 -15.13
N ALA A 103 16.89 6.04 -15.20
CA ALA A 103 16.81 7.49 -15.39
C ALA A 103 16.12 7.81 -16.73
N LEU A 104 15.34 8.88 -16.75
CA LEU A 104 14.58 9.33 -17.92
C LEU A 104 13.50 8.35 -18.42
N GLU A 105 13.10 7.40 -17.59
CA GLU A 105 12.03 6.43 -17.90
C GLU A 105 10.64 7.10 -18.01
N GLY A 106 10.52 8.36 -17.69
CA GLY A 106 9.28 9.11 -17.71
C GLY A 106 8.54 9.07 -16.37
N CYS A 107 7.31 9.58 -16.33
CA CYS A 107 6.55 9.65 -15.09
C CYS A 107 5.94 8.29 -14.69
N ALA A 108 5.60 8.16 -13.41
CA ALA A 108 4.90 7.01 -12.86
C ALA A 108 3.38 6.98 -13.16
N CYS A 109 2.86 7.99 -13.89
CA CYS A 109 1.42 8.12 -14.17
C CYS A 109 0.78 6.85 -14.76
N PRO A 110 1.40 6.14 -15.73
CA PRO A 110 0.84 4.89 -16.24
C PRO A 110 0.68 3.80 -15.16
N MET A 111 1.63 3.72 -14.20
CA MET A 111 1.55 2.76 -13.10
C MET A 111 0.40 3.07 -12.14
N GLY A 112 0.19 4.35 -11.81
CA GLY A 112 -0.95 4.79 -11.00
C GLY A 112 -2.30 4.45 -11.66
N ILE A 113 -2.42 4.60 -13.00
CA ILE A 113 -3.63 4.23 -13.74
C ILE A 113 -3.83 2.71 -13.72
N VAL A 114 -2.76 1.92 -13.86
CA VAL A 114 -2.84 0.45 -13.74
C VAL A 114 -3.27 0.05 -12.34
N SER A 115 -2.66 0.63 -11.30
CA SER A 115 -3.02 0.37 -9.90
C SER A 115 -4.50 0.66 -9.64
N ARG A 116 -4.98 1.85 -10.03
CA ARG A 116 -6.39 2.24 -9.93
C ARG A 116 -7.30 1.28 -10.67
N SER A 117 -7.00 0.97 -11.95
CA SER A 117 -7.82 0.08 -12.77
C SER A 117 -7.86 -1.34 -12.20
N PHE A 118 -6.75 -1.82 -11.66
CA PHE A 118 -6.64 -3.12 -11.01
C PHE A 118 -7.48 -3.17 -9.73
N LEU A 119 -7.29 -2.24 -8.81
CA LEU A 119 -8.01 -2.22 -7.53
C LEU A 119 -9.52 -2.06 -7.74
N LYS A 120 -9.94 -1.25 -8.71
CA LYS A 120 -11.34 -1.05 -9.07
C LYS A 120 -12.03 -2.33 -9.57
N ARG A 121 -11.29 -3.23 -10.19
CA ARG A 121 -11.81 -4.47 -10.79
C ARG A 121 -11.51 -5.71 -9.97
N LEU A 122 -10.70 -5.58 -8.94
CA LEU A 122 -10.35 -6.68 -8.06
C LEU A 122 -11.57 -7.06 -7.20
N HIS A 123 -12.00 -8.31 -7.34
CA HIS A 123 -13.02 -8.89 -6.48
C HIS A 123 -12.34 -9.83 -5.47
N LEU A 124 -12.55 -9.57 -4.20
CA LEU A 124 -12.02 -10.37 -3.09
C LEU A 124 -13.12 -11.20 -2.47
N GLU A 125 -12.81 -12.44 -2.14
CA GLU A 125 -13.69 -13.29 -1.34
C GLU A 125 -13.76 -12.80 0.13
N PRO A 126 -14.77 -13.15 0.91
CA PRO A 126 -14.97 -12.64 2.27
C PRO A 126 -13.80 -12.87 3.25
N ASP A 127 -12.96 -13.88 3.00
CA ASP A 127 -11.77 -14.19 3.80
C ASP A 127 -10.48 -13.60 3.20
N GLU A 128 -10.56 -12.92 2.06
CA GLU A 128 -9.43 -12.26 1.42
C GLU A 128 -9.31 -10.79 1.84
N VAL A 129 -8.07 -10.35 2.02
CA VAL A 129 -7.74 -8.96 2.36
C VAL A 129 -6.59 -8.49 1.46
N ALA A 130 -6.78 -7.37 0.79
CA ALA A 130 -5.70 -6.69 0.06
C ALA A 130 -5.05 -5.64 0.95
N VAL A 131 -3.72 -5.68 1.04
CA VAL A 131 -2.88 -4.65 1.66
C VAL A 131 -2.08 -3.98 0.55
N VAL A 132 -2.35 -2.72 0.29
CA VAL A 132 -1.72 -1.95 -0.77
C VAL A 132 -0.57 -1.14 -0.18
N ASP A 133 0.66 -1.39 -0.64
CA ASP A 133 1.85 -0.62 -0.29
C ASP A 133 1.99 0.55 -1.26
N MET A 134 1.97 1.76 -0.71
CA MET A 134 1.98 2.99 -1.49
C MET A 134 3.18 3.85 -1.08
N GLU A 135 3.69 4.64 -2.01
CA GLU A 135 4.72 5.62 -1.73
C GLU A 135 4.25 6.62 -0.66
N ALA A 136 5.16 7.05 0.20
CA ALA A 136 4.89 8.13 1.14
C ALA A 136 4.62 9.43 0.38
N GLY A 137 3.58 10.16 0.76
CA GLY A 137 3.20 11.40 0.12
C GLY A 137 1.72 11.43 -0.29
N VAL A 138 1.40 12.30 -1.23
CA VAL A 138 0.01 12.56 -1.64
C VAL A 138 -0.23 12.42 -3.15
N GLU A 139 0.81 12.08 -3.91
CA GLU A 139 0.79 12.05 -5.37
C GLU A 139 -0.20 11.02 -5.92
N HIS A 140 -0.34 9.90 -5.21
CA HIS A 140 -1.26 8.82 -5.57
C HIS A 140 -2.73 9.24 -5.47
N PHE A 141 -3.11 10.16 -4.56
CA PHE A 141 -4.44 10.77 -4.54
C PHE A 141 -4.74 11.53 -5.82
N GLY A 142 -3.76 12.27 -6.36
CA GLY A 142 -3.89 12.92 -7.67
C GLY A 142 -4.11 11.94 -8.83
N ARG A 143 -3.73 10.67 -8.67
CA ARG A 143 -3.92 9.59 -9.65
C ARG A 143 -5.18 8.76 -9.39
N GLY A 144 -5.86 8.99 -8.26
CA GLY A 144 -7.11 8.33 -7.86
C GLY A 144 -6.95 6.83 -7.56
N VAL A 145 -5.80 6.41 -7.08
CA VAL A 145 -5.52 4.99 -6.73
C VAL A 145 -6.43 4.55 -5.59
N GLU A 146 -6.71 5.44 -4.64
CA GLU A 146 -7.48 5.17 -3.43
C GLU A 146 -9.00 5.06 -3.64
N THR A 147 -9.51 5.39 -4.82
CA THR A 147 -10.98 5.39 -5.08
C THR A 147 -11.65 4.01 -4.94
N SER A 148 -10.88 2.95 -4.74
CA SER A 148 -11.39 1.58 -4.56
C SER A 148 -10.77 0.91 -3.33
N ILE A 149 -10.50 1.71 -2.29
CA ILE A 149 -9.91 1.28 -1.02
C ILE A 149 -10.93 1.54 0.10
N ASP A 150 -11.11 0.57 1.00
CA ASP A 150 -12.05 0.68 2.12
C ASP A 150 -11.49 1.54 3.25
N CYS A 151 -10.16 1.54 3.45
CA CYS A 151 -9.51 2.20 4.57
C CYS A 151 -8.10 2.63 4.22
N VAL A 152 -7.67 3.78 4.74
CA VAL A 152 -6.30 4.29 4.63
C VAL A 152 -5.61 4.25 5.99
N LEU A 153 -4.46 3.57 6.05
CA LEU A 153 -3.58 3.58 7.22
C LEU A 153 -2.40 4.51 6.96
N VAL A 154 -2.40 5.65 7.62
CA VAL A 154 -1.31 6.63 7.53
C VAL A 154 -0.25 6.29 8.57
N VAL A 155 0.98 6.02 8.11
CA VAL A 155 2.12 5.74 8.99
C VAL A 155 2.73 7.05 9.45
N VAL A 156 2.69 7.32 10.76
CA VAL A 156 3.16 8.58 11.35
C VAL A 156 4.39 8.34 12.23
N GLU A 157 5.51 8.93 11.84
CA GLU A 157 6.74 8.93 12.64
C GLU A 157 6.82 10.18 13.52
N PRO A 158 7.66 10.20 14.58
CA PRO A 158 7.80 11.35 15.49
C PRO A 158 8.48 12.57 14.82
N SER A 159 7.80 13.20 13.87
CA SER A 159 8.24 14.42 13.19
C SER A 159 7.07 15.32 12.82
N LEU A 160 7.32 16.61 12.69
CA LEU A 160 6.30 17.56 12.22
C LEU A 160 5.90 17.26 10.78
N ASP A 161 6.86 16.97 9.91
CA ASP A 161 6.60 16.66 8.49
C ASP A 161 5.64 15.49 8.34
N SER A 162 5.81 14.43 9.17
CA SER A 162 4.93 13.27 9.14
C SER A 162 3.50 13.59 9.58
N LEU A 163 3.33 14.51 10.56
CA LEU A 163 2.02 14.99 10.97
C LEU A 163 1.34 15.84 9.88
N GLU A 164 2.10 16.71 9.20
CA GLU A 164 1.58 17.54 8.09
C GLU A 164 1.16 16.68 6.88
N VAL A 165 1.94 15.66 6.54
CA VAL A 165 1.58 14.69 5.50
C VAL A 165 0.31 13.94 5.89
N ALA A 166 0.19 13.50 7.15
CA ALA A 166 -1.02 12.81 7.63
C ALA A 166 -2.27 13.69 7.54
N GLU A 167 -2.15 14.96 7.92
CA GLU A 167 -3.24 15.94 7.81
C GLU A 167 -3.66 16.11 6.34
N LYS A 168 -2.68 16.24 5.44
CA LYS A 168 -2.97 16.38 4.02
C LYS A 168 -3.62 15.14 3.41
N ILE A 169 -3.19 13.94 3.79
CA ILE A 169 -3.81 12.68 3.37
C ILE A 169 -5.26 12.63 3.86
N HIS A 170 -5.52 13.00 5.12
CA HIS A 170 -6.86 13.02 5.70
C HIS A 170 -7.81 13.96 4.93
N GLU A 171 -7.33 15.17 4.60
CA GLU A 171 -8.10 16.13 3.78
C GLU A 171 -8.42 15.58 2.38
N LEU A 172 -7.43 14.98 1.70
CA LEU A 172 -7.60 14.46 0.34
C LEU A 172 -8.51 13.23 0.31
N ALA A 173 -8.40 12.35 1.29
CA ALA A 173 -9.27 11.19 1.45
C ALA A 173 -10.75 11.62 1.63
N GLY A 174 -10.99 12.67 2.42
CA GLY A 174 -12.33 13.25 2.57
C GLY A 174 -12.91 13.82 1.27
N GLN A 175 -12.07 14.29 0.33
CA GLN A 175 -12.52 14.79 -0.97
C GLN A 175 -12.98 13.69 -1.94
N ILE A 176 -12.60 12.43 -1.68
CA ILE A 176 -12.98 11.25 -2.49
C ILE A 176 -13.82 10.25 -1.69
N ASP A 177 -14.49 10.74 -0.62
CA ASP A 177 -15.43 9.99 0.21
C ASP A 177 -14.85 8.76 0.94
N ILE A 178 -13.54 8.73 1.20
CA ILE A 178 -12.94 7.72 2.10
C ILE A 178 -13.13 8.21 3.54
N ALA A 179 -14.03 7.55 4.26
CA ALA A 179 -14.34 7.89 5.64
C ALA A 179 -13.32 7.33 6.65
N ASP A 180 -12.75 6.16 6.35
CA ASP A 180 -11.88 5.43 7.27
C ASP A 180 -10.41 5.74 7.01
N VAL A 181 -9.93 6.82 7.63
CA VAL A 181 -8.52 7.24 7.62
C VAL A 181 -7.98 7.16 9.04
N TRP A 182 -7.05 6.26 9.28
CA TRP A 182 -6.50 5.99 10.59
C TRP A 182 -4.99 6.20 10.62
N ALA A 183 -4.46 6.74 11.70
CA ALA A 183 -3.03 6.84 11.92
C ALA A 183 -2.49 5.61 12.67
N VAL A 184 -1.32 5.13 12.24
CA VAL A 184 -0.51 4.14 12.96
C VAL A 184 0.81 4.81 13.32
N LEU A 185 1.06 4.99 14.60
CA LEU A 185 2.29 5.59 15.10
C LEU A 185 3.45 4.60 14.91
N ASN A 186 4.55 5.06 14.35
CA ASN A 186 5.71 4.21 14.05
C ASN A 186 6.97 4.73 14.74
N LYS A 187 7.93 3.85 15.01
CA LYS A 187 9.20 4.14 15.67
C LYS A 187 9.03 4.81 17.05
N ILE A 188 8.04 4.35 17.81
CA ILE A 188 7.75 4.90 19.13
C ILE A 188 8.80 4.44 20.12
N THR A 189 9.46 5.38 20.78
CA THR A 189 10.51 5.13 21.77
C THR A 189 10.05 5.31 23.22
N SER A 190 8.92 5.97 23.44
CA SER A 190 8.35 6.18 24.79
C SER A 190 6.87 6.48 24.75
N LYS A 191 6.17 6.19 25.85
CA LYS A 191 4.76 6.55 26.05
C LYS A 191 4.48 8.05 25.95
N ASP A 192 5.44 8.90 26.34
CA ASP A 192 5.27 10.36 26.23
C ASP A 192 5.26 10.81 24.77
N ILE A 193 6.12 10.25 23.93
CA ILE A 193 6.13 10.52 22.48
C ILE A 193 4.82 10.04 21.86
N ALA A 194 4.37 8.82 22.17
CA ALA A 194 3.10 8.30 21.67
C ALA A 194 1.93 9.22 22.04
N ARG A 195 1.83 9.61 23.32
CA ARG A 195 0.79 10.52 23.81
C ARG A 195 0.81 11.85 23.06
N ARG A 196 1.97 12.48 22.90
CA ARG A 196 2.12 13.78 22.20
C ARG A 196 1.69 13.68 20.74
N LEU A 197 2.09 12.61 20.03
CA LEU A 197 1.68 12.39 18.63
C LEU A 197 0.16 12.17 18.53
N THR A 198 -0.42 11.39 19.45
CA THR A 198 -1.87 11.17 19.49
C THR A 198 -2.61 12.49 19.71
N GLU A 199 -2.18 13.33 20.68
CA GLU A 199 -2.78 14.63 20.93
C GLU A 199 -2.68 15.58 19.71
N GLU A 200 -1.57 15.52 18.95
CA GLU A 200 -1.39 16.32 17.74
C GLU A 200 -2.28 15.82 16.59
N LEU A 201 -2.43 14.50 16.44
CA LEU A 201 -3.32 13.91 15.44
C LEU A 201 -4.79 14.19 15.78
N ASP A 202 -5.18 14.07 17.04
CA ASP A 202 -6.55 14.38 17.49
C ASP A 202 -6.95 15.83 17.18
N ARG A 203 -6.02 16.79 17.34
CA ARG A 203 -6.25 18.21 16.96
C ARG A 203 -6.49 18.38 15.46
N ARG A 204 -5.98 17.47 14.63
CA ARG A 204 -6.15 17.43 13.17
C ARG A 204 -7.34 16.56 12.74
N GLY A 205 -8.12 16.04 13.70
CA GLY A 205 -9.25 15.16 13.42
C GLY A 205 -8.87 13.75 12.99
N ILE A 206 -7.62 13.33 13.20
CA ILE A 206 -7.10 12.02 12.78
C ILE A 206 -6.96 11.11 13.99
N ARG A 207 -7.64 9.97 13.98
CA ARG A 207 -7.55 9.00 15.07
C ARG A 207 -6.35 8.07 14.91
N ALA A 208 -5.50 8.01 15.93
CA ALA A 208 -4.47 6.98 16.04
C ALA A 208 -5.10 5.68 16.57
N ILE A 209 -4.91 4.58 15.86
CA ILE A 209 -5.48 3.27 16.21
C ILE A 209 -4.46 2.25 16.70
N GLY A 210 -3.17 2.57 16.61
CA GLY A 210 -2.10 1.70 17.09
C GLY A 210 -0.75 2.39 17.09
N GLU A 211 0.18 1.77 17.79
CA GLU A 211 1.57 2.21 17.90
C GLU A 211 2.50 1.02 17.67
N ILE A 212 3.55 1.24 16.90
CA ILE A 212 4.63 0.30 16.67
C ILE A 212 5.88 0.86 17.32
N HIS A 213 6.39 0.12 18.29
CA HIS A 213 7.60 0.51 19.00
C HIS A 213 8.83 0.38 18.10
N GLN A 214 9.82 1.22 18.38
CA GLN A 214 11.13 1.08 17.76
C GLN A 214 11.74 -0.25 18.18
N ASP A 215 12.12 -1.06 17.19
CA ASP A 215 12.65 -2.41 17.38
C ASP A 215 13.97 -2.54 16.61
N ALA A 216 15.03 -2.90 17.32
CA ALA A 216 16.37 -3.04 16.74
C ALA A 216 16.43 -4.20 15.72
N GLU A 217 15.70 -5.28 15.95
CA GLU A 217 15.67 -6.42 15.02
C GLU A 217 14.98 -6.06 13.71
N ILE A 218 13.90 -5.26 13.78
CA ILE A 218 13.24 -4.73 12.58
C ILE A 218 14.18 -3.81 11.80
N PHE A 219 14.93 -2.96 12.52
CA PHE A 219 15.90 -2.07 11.89
C PHE A 219 17.00 -2.87 11.16
N GLU A 220 17.60 -3.85 11.82
CA GLU A 220 18.65 -4.71 11.23
C GLU A 220 18.10 -5.52 10.05
N SER A 221 16.93 -6.15 10.20
CA SER A 221 16.29 -6.90 9.12
C SER A 221 16.02 -6.03 7.90
N SER A 222 15.58 -4.78 8.12
CA SER A 222 15.36 -3.83 7.04
C SER A 222 16.65 -3.42 6.35
N LEU A 223 17.73 -3.21 7.13
CA LEU A 223 19.06 -2.85 6.61
C LEU A 223 19.68 -3.98 5.77
N GLU A 224 19.49 -5.22 6.20
CA GLU A 224 20.04 -6.40 5.53
C GLU A 224 19.11 -6.94 4.42
N GLY A 225 17.91 -6.40 4.29
CA GLY A 225 16.90 -6.88 3.32
C GLY A 225 16.39 -8.28 3.63
N ARG A 226 16.39 -8.68 4.92
CA ARG A 226 15.86 -9.96 5.41
C ARG A 226 14.36 -9.85 5.70
N PRO A 227 13.62 -10.96 5.63
CA PRO A 227 12.27 -11.01 6.19
C PRO A 227 12.27 -10.60 7.65
N ILE A 228 11.29 -9.79 8.06
CA ILE A 228 11.11 -9.41 9.45
C ILE A 228 10.60 -10.63 10.22
N ALA A 229 11.33 -11.02 11.29
CA ALA A 229 10.89 -12.06 12.20
C ALA A 229 9.80 -11.51 13.15
N SER A 230 8.97 -12.40 13.68
CA SER A 230 7.97 -12.06 14.69
C SER A 230 8.66 -11.59 15.98
N GLY A 231 8.42 -10.34 16.38
CA GLY A 231 8.98 -9.72 17.59
C GLY A 231 7.92 -8.89 18.34
N VAL A 232 8.36 -7.91 19.11
CA VAL A 232 7.47 -6.97 19.84
C VAL A 232 6.47 -6.29 18.91
N ALA A 233 6.89 -5.90 17.73
CA ALA A 233 6.04 -5.29 16.74
C ALA A 233 4.89 -6.18 16.25
N SER A 234 5.01 -7.51 16.31
CA SER A 234 3.89 -8.41 16.02
C SER A 234 2.76 -8.29 17.05
N TYR A 235 3.11 -8.07 18.31
CA TYR A 235 2.13 -7.84 19.37
C TYR A 235 1.45 -6.47 19.24
N ASP A 236 2.21 -5.45 18.84
CA ASP A 236 1.65 -4.12 18.58
C ASP A 236 0.65 -4.15 17.43
N ILE A 237 0.95 -4.89 16.35
CA ILE A 237 0.05 -5.10 15.22
C ILE A 237 -1.26 -5.78 15.63
N ASP A 238 -1.19 -6.81 16.47
CA ASP A 238 -2.38 -7.55 16.87
C ASP A 238 -3.41 -6.67 17.59
N LYS A 239 -2.97 -5.68 18.36
CA LYS A 239 -3.85 -4.74 19.07
C LYS A 239 -4.70 -3.89 18.12
N PHE A 240 -4.10 -3.35 17.05
CA PHE A 240 -4.90 -2.52 16.16
C PHE A 240 -5.64 -3.32 15.08
N LEU A 241 -5.18 -4.53 14.75
CA LEU A 241 -5.97 -5.44 13.93
C LEU A 241 -7.28 -5.86 14.62
N ASP A 242 -7.34 -5.92 15.96
CA ASP A 242 -8.59 -6.16 16.69
C ASP A 242 -9.58 -4.98 16.52
N PHE A 243 -9.08 -3.77 16.24
CA PHE A 243 -9.91 -2.63 15.90
C PHE A 243 -10.42 -2.68 14.45
N LEU A 244 -9.58 -3.06 13.49
CA LEU A 244 -9.93 -3.09 12.07
C LEU A 244 -10.79 -4.31 11.69
N PHE A 245 -10.62 -5.42 12.39
CA PHE A 245 -11.30 -6.69 12.15
C PHE A 245 -11.86 -7.25 13.47
N PRO A 246 -12.91 -6.61 14.02
CA PRO A 246 -13.51 -6.98 15.31
C PRO A 246 -14.14 -8.38 15.32
#